data_72b6a2789623fe75cc9dba93f75a2f00
#
_entry.id   72b6a2789623fe75cc9dba93f75a2f00
#
_cell.length_a   1.000
_cell.length_b   1.000
_cell.length_c   1.000
_cell.angle_alpha   90.00
_cell.angle_beta   90.00
_cell.angle_gamma   90.00
#
_symmetry.space_group_name_H-M   'P 1'
#
loop_
_entity.id
_entity.type
_entity.pdbx_description
1 polymer ?
#
loop_
_entity_poly.entity_id
_entity_poly.type
_entity_poly.pdbx_seq_one_letter_code
_entity_poly.pdbx_strand_id
1 'polypeptide(L)'
;EELIKYFSIDIDKFSYNDILGREMKLIDNDNYFDCSNNYCYLNNVYKDMYMKSEYVLKIVGIVEIKESLDIGSGILYNDDIRRDFIGKNENSLIVKKQLENNYNILINDMKKEELLSYLGCHSLPSKLDIYVDNINNKEKVIDKLDEYNKKNKKIIYEDVMAESIKT
;
A
#
# COMPACT_ATOMS: atom_id res chain seq x y z
N GLU A 1 0.72 -11.80 15.35
CA GLU A 1 -0.13 -13.01 15.25
C GLU A 1 -0.19 -13.53 13.80
N GLU A 2 -0.50 -12.68 12.80
CA GLU A 2 -0.62 -13.11 11.39
C GLU A 2 0.65 -13.74 10.82
N LEU A 3 1.84 -13.18 11.07
CA LEU A 3 3.09 -13.75 10.62
C LEU A 3 3.38 -15.10 11.28
N ILE A 4 3.05 -15.26 12.56
CA ILE A 4 3.20 -16.53 13.29
C ILE A 4 2.37 -17.61 12.61
N LYS A 5 1.13 -17.29 12.28
CA LYS A 5 0.21 -18.17 11.55
C LYS A 5 0.71 -18.45 10.12
N TYR A 6 1.14 -17.42 9.40
CA TYR A 6 1.68 -17.55 8.04
C TYR A 6 2.88 -18.49 7.98
N PHE A 7 3.80 -18.40 8.94
CA PHE A 7 4.97 -19.27 9.01
C PHE A 7 4.72 -20.59 9.73
N SER A 8 3.48 -20.88 10.14
CA SER A 8 3.10 -22.10 10.89
C SER A 8 3.94 -22.30 12.15
N ILE A 9 4.17 -21.22 12.90
CA ILE A 9 4.94 -21.24 14.15
C ILE A 9 3.97 -21.53 15.30
N ASP A 10 4.40 -22.36 16.26
CA ASP A 10 3.66 -22.65 17.48
C ASP A 10 3.66 -21.39 18.38
N ILE A 11 2.50 -20.81 18.62
CA ILE A 11 2.35 -19.54 19.37
C ILE A 11 2.81 -19.70 20.84
N ASP A 12 2.66 -20.89 21.42
CA ASP A 12 3.03 -21.14 22.81
C ASP A 12 4.56 -21.29 23.01
N LYS A 13 5.30 -21.49 21.91
CA LYS A 13 6.75 -21.66 21.89
C LYS A 13 7.45 -20.58 21.08
N PHE A 14 6.73 -19.56 20.67
CA PHE A 14 7.22 -18.52 19.78
C PHE A 14 8.41 -17.75 20.37
N SER A 15 9.42 -17.57 19.54
CA SER A 15 10.54 -16.67 19.78
C SER A 15 10.71 -15.73 18.58
N TYR A 16 11.17 -14.52 18.81
CA TYR A 16 11.48 -13.58 17.73
C TYR A 16 12.50 -14.14 16.72
N ASN A 17 13.39 -15.00 17.16
CA ASN A 17 14.34 -15.70 16.29
C ASN A 17 13.67 -16.66 15.30
N ASP A 18 12.44 -17.08 15.54
CA ASP A 18 11.69 -17.94 14.62
C ASP A 18 11.16 -17.18 13.40
N ILE A 19 11.11 -15.84 13.48
CA ILE A 19 10.68 -14.97 12.38
C ILE A 19 11.88 -14.33 11.68
N LEU A 20 12.92 -13.95 12.43
CA LEU A 20 14.09 -13.31 11.86
C LEU A 20 14.77 -14.18 10.80
N GLY A 21 15.11 -13.56 9.68
CA GLY A 21 15.72 -14.22 8.54
C GLY A 21 14.77 -14.96 7.62
N ARG A 22 13.48 -15.09 7.97
CA ARG A 22 12.47 -15.67 7.08
C ARG A 22 12.21 -14.77 5.88
N GLU A 23 11.81 -15.40 4.79
CA GLU A 23 11.56 -14.75 3.52
C GLU A 23 10.07 -14.77 3.18
N MET A 24 9.61 -13.68 2.60
CA MET A 24 8.29 -13.51 2.00
C MET A 24 8.46 -13.01 0.59
N LYS A 25 7.45 -13.20 -0.26
CA LYS A 25 7.46 -12.68 -1.61
C LYS A 25 6.29 -11.74 -1.84
N LEU A 26 6.55 -10.63 -2.54
CA LEU A 26 5.50 -9.80 -3.11
C LEU A 26 5.14 -10.37 -4.48
N ILE A 27 3.88 -10.64 -4.70
CA ILE A 27 3.37 -11.16 -5.97
C ILE A 27 2.89 -9.97 -6.81
N ASP A 28 3.56 -9.72 -7.93
CA ASP A 28 3.17 -8.66 -8.86
C ASP A 28 1.94 -9.05 -9.68
N ASN A 29 1.32 -8.06 -10.32
CA ASN A 29 0.09 -8.25 -11.09
C ASN A 29 0.23 -9.29 -12.21
N ASP A 30 1.36 -9.35 -12.90
CA ASP A 30 1.57 -10.28 -14.02
C ASP A 30 1.70 -11.75 -13.57
N ASN A 31 2.04 -11.97 -12.29
CA ASN A 31 2.01 -13.29 -11.68
C ASN A 31 0.68 -13.59 -10.97
N TYR A 32 -0.02 -12.55 -10.48
CA TYR A 32 -1.26 -12.69 -9.72
C TYR A 32 -2.50 -12.84 -10.61
N PHE A 33 -2.48 -12.25 -11.82
CA PHE A 33 -3.59 -12.30 -12.76
C PHE A 33 -3.20 -13.02 -14.04
N ASP A 34 -4.08 -13.91 -14.49
CA ASP A 34 -4.05 -14.45 -15.84
C ASP A 34 -5.00 -13.66 -16.75
N CYS A 35 -4.48 -13.16 -17.88
CA CYS A 35 -5.25 -12.39 -18.84
C CYS A 35 -5.38 -13.13 -20.16
N SER A 36 -6.53 -13.69 -20.44
CA SER A 36 -6.87 -14.32 -21.72
C SER A 36 -7.97 -13.55 -22.44
N ASN A 37 -7.78 -13.34 -23.75
CA ASN A 37 -8.70 -12.57 -24.57
C ASN A 37 -8.98 -11.17 -23.98
N ASN A 38 -10.26 -10.86 -23.70
CA ASN A 38 -10.69 -9.55 -23.23
C ASN A 38 -10.85 -9.46 -21.71
N TYR A 39 -10.63 -10.54 -20.98
CA TYR A 39 -10.84 -10.60 -19.53
C TYR A 39 -9.60 -11.10 -18.81
N CYS A 40 -9.49 -10.72 -17.54
CA CYS A 40 -8.48 -11.21 -16.63
C CYS A 40 -9.15 -11.89 -15.43
N TYR A 41 -8.48 -12.85 -14.84
CA TYR A 41 -8.96 -13.60 -13.67
C TYR A 41 -7.77 -13.89 -12.74
N LEU A 42 -8.08 -14.20 -11.49
CA LEU A 42 -7.05 -14.57 -10.52
C LEU A 42 -6.38 -15.87 -10.92
N ASN A 43 -5.06 -15.88 -10.89
CA ASN A 43 -4.31 -17.11 -11.01
C ASN A 43 -4.56 -18.00 -9.78
N ASN A 44 -5.08 -19.20 -10.00
CA ASN A 44 -5.40 -20.13 -8.91
C ASN A 44 -4.24 -21.05 -8.54
N VAL A 45 -3.08 -20.92 -9.20
CA VAL A 45 -1.90 -21.76 -8.95
C VAL A 45 -0.92 -21.02 -8.04
N TYR A 46 -1.21 -20.97 -6.75
CA TYR A 46 -0.41 -20.25 -5.75
C TYR A 46 1.09 -20.63 -5.76
N LYS A 47 1.40 -21.90 -6.00
CA LYS A 47 2.77 -22.36 -6.08
C LYS A 47 3.52 -21.71 -7.25
N ASP A 48 2.87 -21.57 -8.39
CA ASP A 48 3.48 -20.95 -9.58
C ASP A 48 3.66 -19.45 -9.38
N MET A 49 2.69 -18.75 -8.80
CA MET A 49 2.82 -17.34 -8.43
C MET A 49 4.03 -17.11 -7.54
N TYR A 50 4.16 -17.93 -6.48
CA TYR A 50 5.27 -17.83 -5.54
C TYR A 50 6.62 -18.14 -6.20
N MET A 51 6.70 -19.16 -7.05
CA MET A 51 7.95 -19.52 -7.73
C MET A 51 8.38 -18.48 -8.75
N LYS A 52 7.46 -17.86 -9.46
CA LYS A 52 7.74 -16.85 -10.49
C LYS A 52 8.03 -15.46 -9.93
N SER A 53 7.57 -15.15 -8.70
CA SER A 53 7.80 -13.84 -8.11
C SER A 53 9.28 -13.57 -7.86
N GLU A 54 9.75 -12.43 -8.33
CA GLU A 54 11.14 -11.95 -8.20
C GLU A 54 11.39 -11.14 -6.94
N TYR A 55 10.33 -10.57 -6.32
CA TYR A 55 10.44 -9.72 -5.14
C TYR A 55 10.49 -10.56 -3.87
N VAL A 56 11.69 -10.76 -3.34
CA VAL A 56 11.92 -11.47 -2.08
C VAL A 56 12.21 -10.46 -0.98
N LEU A 57 11.40 -10.47 0.06
CA LEU A 57 11.58 -9.68 1.28
C LEU A 57 12.09 -10.58 2.38
N LYS A 58 13.15 -10.17 3.07
CA LYS A 58 13.70 -10.88 4.23
C LYS A 58 13.42 -10.07 5.50
N ILE A 59 12.91 -10.72 6.53
CA ILE A 59 12.71 -10.10 7.83
C ILE A 59 14.07 -9.93 8.52
N VAL A 60 14.51 -8.70 8.65
CA VAL A 60 15.83 -8.36 9.21
C VAL A 60 15.77 -7.82 10.63
N GLY A 61 14.59 -7.49 11.12
CA GLY A 61 14.41 -6.94 12.46
C GLY A 61 12.95 -6.91 12.89
N ILE A 62 12.75 -6.81 14.18
CA ILE A 62 11.45 -6.59 14.82
C ILE A 62 11.61 -5.35 15.67
N VAL A 63 10.70 -4.41 15.54
CA VAL A 63 10.72 -3.14 16.28
C VAL A 63 9.44 -3.01 17.11
N GLU A 64 9.58 -2.49 18.29
CA GLU A 64 8.47 -2.09 19.14
C GLU A 64 8.15 -0.61 18.86
N ILE A 65 6.88 -0.34 18.58
CA ILE A 65 6.42 1.02 18.31
C ILE A 65 6.16 1.70 19.65
N LYS A 66 6.75 2.89 19.83
CA LYS A 66 6.45 3.71 21.02
C LYS A 66 5.02 4.25 20.91
N GLU A 67 4.31 4.28 22.02
CA GLU A 67 2.91 4.77 22.11
C GLU A 67 2.72 6.21 21.56
N SER A 68 3.77 7.01 21.54
CA SER A 68 3.75 8.37 21.00
C SER A 68 3.70 8.47 19.47
N LEU A 69 3.86 7.34 18.77
CA LEU A 69 3.80 7.29 17.31
C LEU A 69 2.47 6.66 16.90
N ASP A 70 1.67 7.41 16.16
CA ASP A 70 0.42 6.92 15.55
C ASP A 70 0.71 6.01 14.35
N ILE A 71 1.47 4.94 14.59
CA ILE A 71 1.81 3.93 13.61
C ILE A 71 1.23 2.61 14.10
N GLY A 72 0.29 2.07 13.35
CA GLY A 72 -0.28 0.76 13.63
C GLY A 72 0.74 -0.38 13.48
N SER A 73 0.42 -1.54 14.05
CA SER A 73 1.22 -2.75 13.83
C SER A 73 1.20 -3.15 12.35
N GLY A 74 2.34 -3.56 11.82
CA GLY A 74 2.45 -3.93 10.41
C GLY A 74 3.85 -4.36 10.00
N ILE A 75 4.04 -4.50 8.70
CA ILE A 75 5.35 -4.80 8.10
C ILE A 75 5.94 -3.49 7.57
N LEU A 76 7.12 -3.14 8.05
CA LEU A 76 7.88 -2.00 7.58
C LEU A 76 8.88 -2.46 6.50
N TYR A 77 8.93 -1.77 5.40
CA TYR A 77 9.85 -2.04 4.29
C TYR A 77 10.40 -0.75 3.69
N ASN A 78 11.50 -0.86 2.94
CA ASN A 78 12.13 0.29 2.30
C ASN A 78 11.21 0.88 1.21
N ASP A 79 11.14 2.21 1.14
CA ASP A 79 10.35 2.94 0.16
C ASP A 79 10.79 2.67 -1.29
N ASP A 80 12.05 2.36 -1.53
CA ASP A 80 12.55 2.00 -2.86
C ASP A 80 11.89 0.72 -3.38
N ILE A 81 11.71 -0.29 -2.51
CA ILE A 81 10.99 -1.53 -2.86
C ILE A 81 9.55 -1.22 -3.24
N ARG A 82 8.90 -0.34 -2.46
CA ARG A 82 7.53 0.09 -2.75
C ARG A 82 7.41 0.76 -4.11
N ARG A 83 8.30 1.70 -4.42
CA ARG A 83 8.28 2.43 -5.70
C ARG A 83 8.54 1.51 -6.88
N ASP A 84 9.52 0.63 -6.76
CA ASP A 84 9.86 -0.32 -7.81
C ASP A 84 8.73 -1.31 -8.07
N PHE A 85 8.13 -1.85 -7.01
CA PHE A 85 6.98 -2.76 -7.10
C PHE A 85 5.74 -2.10 -7.70
N ILE A 86 5.42 -0.85 -7.30
CA ILE A 86 4.32 -0.07 -7.88
C ILE A 86 4.60 0.21 -9.36
N GLY A 87 5.81 0.66 -9.70
CA GLY A 87 6.18 0.94 -11.09
C GLY A 87 6.09 -0.29 -12.00
N LYS A 88 6.42 -1.47 -11.48
CA LYS A 88 6.22 -2.74 -12.20
C LYS A 88 4.73 -3.02 -12.41
N ASN A 89 3.90 -2.86 -11.37
CA ASN A 89 2.47 -3.12 -11.45
C ASN A 89 1.73 -2.14 -12.38
N GLU A 90 2.10 -0.86 -12.41
CA GLU A 90 1.56 0.12 -13.36
C GLU A 90 1.77 -0.29 -14.82
N ASN A 91 2.86 -1.00 -15.12
CA ASN A 91 3.21 -1.47 -16.45
C ASN A 91 2.74 -2.89 -16.75
N SER A 92 2.00 -3.52 -15.85
CA SER A 92 1.52 -4.90 -16.00
C SER A 92 0.51 -5.06 -17.14
N LEU A 93 0.38 -6.30 -17.62
CA LEU A 93 -0.54 -6.62 -18.71
C LEU A 93 -1.99 -6.29 -18.38
N ILE A 94 -2.42 -6.57 -17.13
CA ILE A 94 -3.79 -6.29 -16.70
C ILE A 94 -4.08 -4.79 -16.69
N VAL A 95 -3.15 -3.95 -16.24
CA VAL A 95 -3.31 -2.49 -16.25
C VAL A 95 -3.41 -1.98 -17.69
N LYS A 96 -2.53 -2.42 -18.59
CA LYS A 96 -2.58 -2.04 -20.01
C LYS A 96 -3.92 -2.40 -20.63
N LYS A 97 -4.40 -3.63 -20.41
CA LYS A 97 -5.70 -4.06 -20.90
C LYS A 97 -6.86 -3.24 -20.31
N GLN A 98 -6.81 -2.92 -19.01
CA GLN A 98 -7.86 -2.10 -18.39
C GLN A 98 -7.87 -0.67 -18.94
N LEU A 99 -6.72 -0.08 -19.25
CA LEU A 99 -6.66 1.25 -19.86
C LEU A 99 -7.30 1.28 -21.25
N GLU A 100 -7.11 0.22 -22.04
CA GLU A 100 -7.68 0.07 -23.39
C GLU A 100 -9.20 -0.20 -23.38
N ASN A 101 -9.76 -0.67 -22.26
CA ASN A 101 -11.17 -1.05 -22.16
C ASN A 101 -11.96 -0.10 -21.26
N ASN A 102 -13.21 0.17 -21.65
CA ASN A 102 -14.14 1.00 -20.87
C ASN A 102 -14.94 0.21 -19.83
N TYR A 103 -14.94 -1.10 -19.91
CA TYR A 103 -15.57 -2.01 -18.94
C TYR A 103 -14.51 -2.60 -18.01
N ASN A 104 -14.98 -3.14 -16.87
CA ASN A 104 -14.11 -3.81 -15.91
C ASN A 104 -13.73 -5.20 -16.43
N ILE A 105 -12.43 -5.42 -16.64
CA ILE A 105 -11.91 -6.67 -17.21
C ILE A 105 -11.82 -7.82 -16.21
N LEU A 106 -11.98 -7.55 -14.90
CA LEU A 106 -12.03 -8.58 -13.85
C LEU A 106 -13.46 -9.09 -13.57
N ILE A 107 -14.48 -8.52 -14.23
CA ILE A 107 -15.89 -8.87 -14.04
C ILE A 107 -16.26 -8.82 -12.54
N ASN A 108 -15.99 -7.70 -11.90
CA ASN A 108 -16.41 -7.41 -10.53
C ASN A 108 -17.15 -6.06 -10.48
N ASP A 109 -17.68 -5.70 -9.30
CA ASP A 109 -18.49 -4.49 -9.13
C ASP A 109 -17.68 -3.19 -9.07
N MET A 110 -16.34 -3.25 -9.19
CA MET A 110 -15.49 -2.06 -9.16
C MET A 110 -15.67 -1.23 -10.43
N LYS A 111 -15.64 0.10 -10.27
CA LYS A 111 -15.51 1.02 -11.40
C LYS A 111 -14.10 0.93 -11.99
N LYS A 112 -13.95 1.39 -13.23
CA LYS A 112 -12.66 1.38 -13.94
C LYS A 112 -11.55 2.07 -13.12
N GLU A 113 -11.83 3.23 -12.57
CA GLU A 113 -10.88 4.02 -11.79
C GLU A 113 -10.50 3.32 -10.48
N GLU A 114 -11.47 2.70 -9.83
CA GLU A 114 -11.25 1.92 -8.60
C GLU A 114 -10.39 0.69 -8.88
N LEU A 115 -10.66 -0.01 -9.98
CA LEU A 115 -9.86 -1.14 -10.41
C LEU A 115 -8.42 -0.73 -10.75
N LEU A 116 -8.22 0.35 -11.51
CA LEU A 116 -6.88 0.86 -11.83
C LEU A 116 -6.11 1.24 -10.56
N SER A 117 -6.77 1.86 -9.59
CA SER A 117 -6.16 2.17 -8.29
C SER A 117 -5.81 0.89 -7.52
N TYR A 118 -6.70 -0.09 -7.50
CA TYR A 118 -6.47 -1.40 -6.87
C TYR A 118 -5.27 -2.13 -7.49
N LEU A 119 -5.09 -2.03 -8.80
CA LEU A 119 -3.97 -2.62 -9.55
C LEU A 119 -2.65 -1.82 -9.40
N GLY A 120 -2.65 -0.73 -8.63
CA GLY A 120 -1.48 0.12 -8.42
C GLY A 120 -1.24 1.17 -9.51
N CYS A 121 -2.18 1.34 -10.45
CA CYS A 121 -2.10 2.36 -11.49
C CYS A 121 -2.77 3.65 -11.03
N HIS A 122 -2.06 4.77 -11.13
CA HIS A 122 -2.57 6.10 -10.76
C HIS A 122 -3.07 6.20 -9.31
N SER A 123 -2.44 5.47 -8.40
CA SER A 123 -2.78 5.56 -6.98
C SER A 123 -2.42 6.95 -6.44
N LEU A 124 -3.40 7.84 -6.43
CA LEU A 124 -3.26 9.08 -5.66
C LEU A 124 -3.24 8.71 -4.17
N PRO A 125 -2.39 9.35 -3.37
CA PRO A 125 -2.40 9.14 -1.93
C PRO A 125 -3.79 9.47 -1.37
N SER A 126 -4.37 8.56 -0.60
CA SER A 126 -5.66 8.76 0.07
C SER A 126 -5.53 9.68 1.29
N LYS A 127 -4.34 9.72 1.88
CA LYS A 127 -3.98 10.55 3.03
C LYS A 127 -2.55 11.07 2.84
N LEU A 128 -2.33 12.31 3.26
CA LEU A 128 -1.01 12.92 3.32
C LEU A 128 -0.85 13.55 4.71
N ASP A 129 0.14 13.10 5.46
CA ASP A 129 0.48 13.70 6.75
C ASP A 129 1.61 14.73 6.54
N ILE A 130 1.37 15.97 6.95
CA ILE A 130 2.34 17.07 6.82
C ILE A 130 2.87 17.40 8.20
N TYR A 131 4.14 17.16 8.40
CA TYR A 131 4.86 17.52 9.63
C TYR A 131 5.57 18.86 9.45
N VAL A 132 5.35 19.76 10.38
CA VAL A 132 5.98 21.09 10.38
C VAL A 132 6.85 21.23 11.61
N ASP A 133 7.96 21.93 11.44
CA ASP A 133 8.97 22.15 12.48
C ASP A 133 8.59 23.23 13.51
N ASN A 134 7.62 24.11 13.18
CA ASN A 134 7.14 25.14 14.09
C ASN A 134 5.73 25.64 13.71
N ILE A 135 5.10 26.35 14.66
CA ILE A 135 3.73 26.89 14.55
C ILE A 135 3.57 27.87 13.37
N ASN A 136 4.55 28.73 13.12
CA ASN A 136 4.46 29.71 12.04
C ASN A 136 4.44 29.05 10.66
N ASN A 137 5.15 27.95 10.50
CA ASN A 137 5.13 27.17 9.26
C ASN A 137 3.83 26.39 9.10
N LYS A 138 3.22 25.95 10.19
CA LYS A 138 1.90 25.35 10.21
C LYS A 138 0.83 26.32 9.64
N GLU A 139 0.78 27.55 10.15
CA GLU A 139 -0.16 28.56 9.66
C GLU A 139 0.00 28.81 8.16
N LYS A 140 1.24 28.90 7.67
CA LYS A 140 1.50 29.05 6.22
C LYS A 140 0.99 27.87 5.39
N VAL A 141 1.06 26.65 5.92
CA VAL A 141 0.53 25.46 5.22
C VAL A 141 -1.01 25.54 5.16
N ILE A 142 -1.65 25.87 6.29
CA ILE A 142 -3.10 26.02 6.36
C ILE A 142 -3.59 27.11 5.39
N ASP A 143 -2.95 28.29 5.40
CA ASP A 143 -3.30 29.39 4.49
C ASP A 143 -3.21 28.98 3.01
N LYS A 144 -2.18 28.20 2.64
CA LYS A 144 -2.04 27.68 1.28
C LYS A 144 -3.12 26.68 0.91
N LEU A 145 -3.48 25.78 1.83
CA LEU A 145 -4.58 24.82 1.60
C LEU A 145 -5.91 25.54 1.44
N ASP A 146 -6.17 26.56 2.25
CA ASP A 146 -7.37 27.36 2.15
C ASP A 146 -7.41 28.21 0.86
N GLU A 147 -6.30 28.77 0.43
CA GLU A 147 -6.19 29.47 -0.85
C GLU A 147 -6.45 28.51 -2.03
N TYR A 148 -5.89 27.31 -1.99
CA TYR A 148 -6.15 26.28 -3.00
C TYR A 148 -7.63 25.88 -3.02
N ASN A 149 -8.24 25.67 -1.87
CA ASN A 149 -9.64 25.27 -1.72
C ASN A 149 -10.64 26.33 -2.22
N LYS A 150 -10.25 27.59 -2.28
CA LYS A 150 -11.08 28.66 -2.86
C LYS A 150 -11.25 28.53 -4.39
N LYS A 151 -10.29 27.92 -5.06
CA LYS A 151 -10.21 27.86 -6.54
C LYS A 151 -10.37 26.47 -7.11
N ASN A 152 -10.24 25.42 -6.30
CA ASN A 152 -10.13 24.03 -6.75
C ASN A 152 -11.09 23.10 -5.99
N LYS A 153 -11.07 21.81 -6.35
CA LYS A 153 -11.76 20.76 -5.59
C LYS A 153 -11.21 20.75 -4.17
N LYS A 154 -12.10 20.80 -3.19
CA LYS A 154 -11.76 20.93 -1.77
C LYS A 154 -10.92 19.77 -1.27
N ILE A 155 -9.74 20.08 -0.72
CA ILE A 155 -8.93 19.16 0.10
C ILE A 155 -9.50 19.25 1.52
N ILE A 156 -9.84 18.10 2.09
CA ILE A 156 -10.25 17.99 3.49
C ILE A 156 -8.97 17.77 4.30
N TYR A 157 -8.73 18.60 5.30
CA TYR A 157 -7.59 18.47 6.20
C TYR A 157 -8.04 18.61 7.66
N GLU A 158 -7.29 18.02 8.55
CA GLU A 158 -7.48 18.03 10.00
C GLU A 158 -6.22 18.57 10.67
N ASP A 159 -6.40 19.45 11.64
CA ASP A 159 -5.31 20.01 12.43
C ASP A 159 -5.21 19.29 13.78
N VAL A 160 -4.47 18.20 13.80
CA VAL A 160 -4.30 17.33 14.98
C VAL A 160 -3.71 18.09 16.18
N MET A 161 -2.86 19.12 15.95
CA MET A 161 -2.26 19.89 17.04
C MET A 161 -3.28 20.86 17.72
N ALA A 162 -4.27 21.34 16.97
CA ALA A 162 -5.28 22.24 17.55
C ALA A 162 -6.23 21.53 18.52
N GLU A 163 -6.42 20.22 18.36
CA GLU A 163 -7.24 19.40 19.25
C GLU A 163 -6.52 19.10 20.57
N SER A 164 -5.20 18.89 20.53
CA SER A 164 -4.38 18.60 21.72
C SER A 164 -4.25 19.79 22.70
N ILE A 165 -4.56 21.01 22.26
CA ILE A 165 -4.47 22.23 23.11
C ILE A 165 -5.83 22.50 23.80
N LYS A 166 -6.90 21.83 23.41
CA LYS A 166 -8.25 22.02 23.97
C LYS A 166 -8.58 21.07 25.15
N THR A 167 -7.67 20.17 25.50
CA THR A 167 -7.72 19.31 26.68
C THR A 167 -6.81 19.82 27.79
#